data_8e81ed5755467a0bbcd057b402fea1d7
#
_entry.id   8e81ed5755467a0bbcd057b402fea1d7
#
_cell.length_a   1.000
_cell.length_b   1.000
_cell.length_c   1.000
_cell.angle_alpha   90.00
_cell.angle_beta   90.00
_cell.angle_gamma   90.00
#
_symmetry.space_group_name_H-M   'P 1'
#
loop_
_entity.id
_entity.type
_entity.pdbx_description
1 polymer ?
#
loop_
_entity_poly.entity_id
_entity_poly.type
_entity_poly.pdbx_seq_one_letter_code
_entity_poly.pdbx_strand_id
1 'polypeptide(L)' 'MYGIERQEKILSLLSENVSISVNKLSKLLYVSQPTVRRDLSELERQKKVIRTHGGVVI' A
#
# COMPACT_ATOMS: atom_id res chain seq x y z
N MET A 1 -3.20 -0.71 14.24
CA MET A 1 -2.42 0.26 13.45
C MET A 1 -3.38 1.27 12.84
N TYR A 2 -3.12 2.54 13.01
CA TYR A 2 -3.96 3.59 12.45
C TYR A 2 -3.66 3.80 10.96
N GLY A 3 -4.60 4.41 10.23
CA GLY A 3 -4.46 4.58 8.79
C GLY A 3 -3.20 5.30 8.34
N ILE A 4 -2.82 6.38 9.03
CA ILE A 4 -1.62 7.14 8.67
C ILE A 4 -0.37 6.29 8.90
N GLU A 5 -0.29 5.59 10.02
CA GLU A 5 0.84 4.69 10.29
C GLU A 5 0.94 3.60 9.25
N ARG A 6 -0.19 3.05 8.83
CA ARG A 6 -0.24 2.01 7.84
C ARG A 6 0.22 2.53 6.47
N GLN A 7 -0.20 3.75 6.12
CA GLN A 7 0.22 4.38 4.87
C GLN A 7 1.73 4.64 4.87
N GLU A 8 2.28 5.10 5.97
CA GLU A 8 3.72 5.30 6.09
C GLU A 8 4.47 3.98 5.95
N LYS A 9 3.93 2.90 6.53
CA LYS A 9 4.53 1.57 6.41
C LYS A 9 4.51 1.08 4.97
N ILE A 10 3.42 1.34 4.25
CA ILE A 10 3.32 0.98 2.83
C ILE A 10 4.41 1.71 2.03
N LEU A 11 4.56 3.01 2.25
CA LEU A 11 5.58 3.79 1.53
C LEU A 11 6.99 3.30 1.85
N SER A 12 7.23 2.94 3.10
CA SER A 12 8.52 2.39 3.52
C SER A 12 8.82 1.07 2.80
N LEU A 13 7.82 0.18 2.73
CA LEU A 13 7.98 -1.09 2.04
C LEU A 13 8.22 -0.89 0.54
N LEU A 14 7.55 0.08 -0.06
CA LEU A 14 7.74 0.37 -1.49
C LEU A 14 9.09 0.99 -1.78
N SER A 15 9.70 1.67 -0.83
CA SER A 15 11.05 2.21 -1.03
C SER A 15 12.11 1.11 -1.11
N GLU A 16 11.80 -0.07 -0.57
CA GLU A 16 12.72 -1.20 -0.57
C GLU A 16 12.40 -2.21 -1.68
N ASN A 17 11.23 -2.10 -2.31
CA ASN A 17 10.76 -3.05 -3.32
C ASN A 17 10.27 -2.30 -4.55
N VAL A 18 10.53 -2.86 -5.73
CA VAL A 18 10.08 -2.23 -6.97
C VAL A 18 8.57 -2.15 -7.03
N SER A 19 7.91 -3.23 -6.64
CA SER A 19 6.46 -3.27 -6.58
C SER A 19 6.03 -4.28 -5.52
N ILE A 20 4.81 -4.10 -4.99
CA ILE A 20 4.26 -5.05 -4.02
C ILE A 20 2.79 -5.25 -4.37
N SER A 21 2.32 -6.50 -4.31
CA SER A 21 0.91 -6.80 -4.55
C SER A 21 0.04 -6.43 -3.35
N VAL A 22 -1.24 -6.20 -3.61
CA VAL A 22 -2.21 -5.96 -2.54
C VAL A 22 -2.26 -7.15 -1.58
N ASN A 23 -2.22 -8.37 -2.12
CA ASN A 23 -2.22 -9.57 -1.31
C ASN A 23 -1.02 -9.61 -0.35
N LYS A 24 0.17 -9.30 -0.86
CA LYS A 24 1.36 -9.30 -0.02
C LYS A 24 1.31 -8.21 1.04
N LEU A 25 0.84 -7.02 0.68
CA LEU A 25 0.69 -5.93 1.64
C LEU A 25 -0.29 -6.31 2.75
N SER A 26 -1.41 -6.96 2.42
CA SER A 26 -2.37 -7.37 3.43
C SER A 26 -1.75 -8.33 4.44
N LYS A 27 -0.92 -9.24 3.96
CA LYS A 27 -0.24 -10.19 4.84
C LYS A 27 0.84 -9.51 5.70
N LEU A 28 1.61 -8.61 5.12
CA LEU A 28 2.66 -7.92 5.85
C LEU A 28 2.09 -6.97 6.90
N LEU A 29 0.95 -6.36 6.63
CA LEU A 29 0.34 -5.39 7.52
C LEU A 29 -0.71 -5.98 8.45
N TYR A 30 -1.02 -7.27 8.27
CA TYR A 30 -2.04 -7.97 9.08
C TYR A 30 -3.41 -7.30 8.99
N VAL A 31 -3.79 -6.87 7.81
CA VAL A 31 -5.10 -6.27 7.55
C VAL A 31 -5.71 -6.90 6.31
N SER A 32 -7.01 -6.67 6.09
CA SER A 32 -7.70 -7.21 4.92
C SER A 32 -7.27 -6.51 3.63
N GLN A 33 -7.47 -7.18 2.51
CA GLN A 33 -7.19 -6.57 1.21
C GLN A 33 -8.03 -5.33 0.95
N PRO A 34 -9.34 -5.30 1.27
CA PRO A 34 -10.11 -4.05 1.14
C PRO A 34 -9.51 -2.88 1.91
N THR A 35 -8.97 -3.13 3.11
CA THR A 35 -8.31 -2.10 3.90
C THR A 35 -7.08 -1.58 3.18
N VAL A 36 -6.26 -2.50 2.62
CA VAL A 36 -5.08 -2.11 1.84
C VAL A 36 -5.49 -1.27 0.63
N ARG A 37 -6.52 -1.71 -0.10
CA ARG A 37 -6.98 -0.97 -1.28
C ARG A 37 -7.42 0.44 -0.92
N ARG A 38 -8.08 0.60 0.22
CA ARG A 38 -8.52 1.91 0.69
C ARG A 38 -7.33 2.81 0.96
N ASP A 39 -6.31 2.27 1.64
CA ASP A 39 -5.09 3.03 1.93
C ASP A 39 -4.35 3.40 0.65
N LEU A 40 -4.26 2.48 -0.31
CA LEU A 40 -3.60 2.74 -1.58
C LEU A 40 -4.35 3.79 -2.40
N SER A 41 -5.68 3.77 -2.36
CA SER A 41 -6.48 4.79 -3.04
C SER A 41 -6.18 6.18 -2.49
N GLU A 42 -6.05 6.29 -1.17
CA GLU A 42 -5.70 7.57 -0.54
C GLU A 42 -4.30 8.02 -0.91
N LEU A 43 -3.33 7.10 -0.91
CA LEU A 43 -1.97 7.42 -1.32
C LEU A 43 -1.89 7.81 -2.80
N GLU A 44 -2.67 7.16 -3.64
CA GLU A 44 -2.74 7.50 -5.06
C GLU A 44 -3.35 8.88 -5.25
N ARG A 45 -4.38 9.20 -4.49
CA ARG A 45 -4.99 10.54 -4.53
C ARG A 45 -3.98 11.60 -4.15
N GLN A 46 -3.08 11.29 -3.23
CA GLN A 46 -2.00 12.18 -2.82
C GLN A 46 -0.80 12.15 -3.79
N LYS A 47 -0.88 11.34 -4.84
CA LYS A 47 0.17 11.19 -5.85
C LYS A 47 1.46 10.63 -5.29
N LYS A 48 1.37 9.82 -4.25
CA LYS A 48 2.54 9.19 -3.62
C LYS A 48 2.82 7.80 -4.16
N VAL A 49 1.84 7.15 -4.77
CA VAL A 49 1.99 5.82 -5.36
C VAL A 49 1.23 5.75 -6.68
N ILE A 50 1.57 4.75 -7.50
CA ILE A 50 0.89 4.46 -8.75
C ILE A 50 0.35 3.03 -8.66
N ARG A 51 -0.95 2.86 -8.91
CA ARG A 51 -1.57 1.54 -8.92
C ARG A 51 -1.26 0.82 -10.22
N THR A 52 -0.91 -0.45 -10.10
CA THR A 52 -0.72 -1.33 -11.25
C THR A 52 -1.75 -2.46 -11.15
N HIS A 53 -1.80 -3.31 -12.16
CA HIS A 53 -2.72 -4.45 -12.12
C HIS A 53 -2.32 -5.40 -11.00
N GLY A 54 -3.12 -5.43 -9.95
CA GLY A 54 -2.91 -6.30 -8.79
C GLY A 54 -1.85 -5.85 -7.79
N GLY A 55 -1.25 -4.66 -7.99
CA GLY A 55 -0.20 -4.19 -7.10
C GLY A 55 -0.06 -2.68 -7.07
N VAL A 56 1.10 -2.22 -6.61
CA VAL A 56 1.39 -0.79 -6.47
C VAL A 56 2.89 -0.55 -6.59
N VAL A 57 3.27 0.60 -7.14
CA VAL A 57 4.66 1.07 -7.24
C VAL A 57 4.71 2.53 -6.80
N ILE A 58 5.90 3.00 -6.53
CA ILE A 58 6.10 4.43 -6.25
C ILE A 58 6.15 5.23 -7.52
#